data_afa3a15ab0358e99e37387326ec39b80
#
_entry.id   afa3a15ab0358e99e37387326ec39b80
#
_cell.length_a   1.000
_cell.length_b   1.000
_cell.length_c   1.000
_cell.angle_alpha   90.00
_cell.angle_beta   90.00
_cell.angle_gamma   90.00
#
_symmetry.space_group_name_H-M   'P 1'
#
loop_
_entity.id
_entity.type
_entity.pdbx_description
1 polymer ?
#
loop_
_entity_poly.entity_id
_entity_poly.type
_entity_poly.pdbx_seq_one_letter_code
_entity_poly.pdbx_strand_id
1 'polypeptide(L)'
;MILTIPHTDGEHPACAQAPKLILEQLEKIWANTYGYPIKKPEVKEGSIENIEDAKIYLGGDHSITYYTVKHFKKNNPNGAFIVFDAHPDVFQAFDYPSHQDYLKFLIEEGILSPEEIVVVGIRAPHPSEIKYYKEKEIKYYPFYGYMPLIDTCDAIMEFLRKFDSIYISIDMDILDPVYAPGVSYVEPNGLTSRELFYFLQRLKKTNKIKALDVVEVNPENDINNITTKTAARIIADFL
;
A
#
# COMPACT_ATOMS: atom_id res chain seq x y z
N MET A 1 -13.06 4.94 -10.40
CA MET A 1 -11.95 5.56 -11.13
C MET A 1 -10.64 5.07 -10.58
N ILE A 2 -9.64 4.86 -11.45
CA ILE A 2 -8.22 4.66 -11.13
C ILE A 2 -7.49 5.95 -11.49
N LEU A 3 -6.65 6.45 -10.59
CA LEU A 3 -5.72 7.54 -10.85
C LEU A 3 -4.31 6.98 -10.89
N THR A 4 -3.61 7.12 -12.01
CA THR A 4 -2.20 6.76 -12.13
C THR A 4 -1.32 7.95 -11.76
N ILE A 5 -0.31 7.73 -10.94
CA ILE A 5 0.64 8.76 -10.50
C ILE A 5 2.05 8.20 -10.73
N PRO A 6 2.59 8.33 -11.97
CA PRO A 6 3.88 7.78 -12.34
C PRO A 6 5.04 8.63 -11.78
N HIS A 7 5.03 8.82 -10.46
CA HIS A 7 6.01 9.61 -9.72
C HIS A 7 6.96 8.72 -8.92
N THR A 8 8.21 9.15 -8.84
CA THR A 8 9.23 8.59 -7.93
C THR A 8 10.05 9.74 -7.35
N ASP A 9 10.61 9.54 -6.18
CA ASP A 9 11.56 10.49 -5.56
C ASP A 9 12.94 10.49 -6.25
N GLY A 10 13.14 9.60 -7.24
CA GLY A 10 14.33 9.55 -8.10
C GLY A 10 15.29 8.41 -7.77
N GLU A 11 15.14 7.72 -6.65
CA GLU A 11 16.02 6.59 -6.30
C GLU A 11 15.74 5.37 -7.20
N HIS A 12 14.44 5.12 -7.49
CA HIS A 12 14.00 3.99 -8.32
C HIS A 12 13.13 4.43 -9.51
N PRO A 13 13.71 5.09 -10.51
CA PRO A 13 12.94 5.71 -11.61
C PRO A 13 12.13 4.70 -12.44
N ALA A 14 12.51 3.42 -12.44
CA ALA A 14 11.77 2.38 -13.15
C ALA A 14 10.35 2.17 -12.60
N CYS A 15 10.13 2.44 -11.30
CA CYS A 15 8.81 2.33 -10.68
C CYS A 15 7.77 3.26 -11.33
N ALA A 16 8.19 4.38 -11.93
CA ALA A 16 7.27 5.26 -12.66
C ALA A 16 6.58 4.59 -13.87
N GLN A 17 7.12 3.48 -14.38
CA GLN A 17 6.51 2.72 -15.48
C GLN A 17 5.44 1.73 -14.99
N ALA A 18 5.42 1.41 -13.69
CA ALA A 18 4.55 0.40 -13.12
C ALA A 18 3.06 0.65 -13.39
N PRO A 19 2.50 1.86 -13.21
CA PRO A 19 1.08 2.11 -13.43
C PRO A 19 0.59 1.64 -14.79
N LYS A 20 1.34 1.98 -15.85
CA LYS A 20 1.03 1.59 -17.22
C LYS A 20 1.02 0.06 -17.38
N LEU A 21 2.08 -0.60 -16.91
CA LEU A 21 2.23 -2.05 -17.07
C LEU A 21 1.20 -2.83 -16.24
N ILE A 22 0.84 -2.33 -15.05
CA ILE A 22 -0.24 -2.89 -14.24
C ILE A 22 -1.58 -2.81 -14.98
N LEU A 23 -1.90 -1.68 -15.59
CA LEU A 23 -3.12 -1.52 -16.39
C LEU A 23 -3.15 -2.46 -17.60
N GLU A 24 -2.03 -2.65 -18.29
CA GLU A 24 -1.91 -3.64 -19.39
C GLU A 24 -2.18 -5.09 -18.94
N GLN A 25 -1.82 -5.45 -17.71
CA GLN A 25 -2.18 -6.75 -17.13
C GLN A 25 -3.64 -6.79 -16.67
N LEU A 26 -4.16 -5.68 -16.14
CA LEU A 26 -5.57 -5.58 -15.72
C LEU A 26 -6.53 -5.79 -16.89
N GLU A 27 -6.20 -5.29 -18.09
CA GLU A 27 -7.00 -5.50 -19.30
C GLU A 27 -7.19 -6.97 -19.68
N LYS A 28 -6.28 -7.84 -19.23
CA LYS A 28 -6.33 -9.30 -19.47
C LYS A 28 -7.17 -10.04 -18.42
N ILE A 29 -7.64 -9.35 -17.39
CA ILE A 29 -8.43 -9.92 -16.30
C ILE A 29 -9.91 -9.67 -16.55
N TRP A 30 -10.68 -10.73 -16.67
CA TRP A 30 -12.11 -10.71 -17.03
C TRP A 30 -13.02 -10.68 -15.81
N ALA A 31 -12.55 -11.28 -14.71
CA ALA A 31 -13.33 -11.41 -13.48
C ALA A 31 -12.42 -11.27 -12.23
N ASN A 32 -13.02 -10.83 -11.13
CA ASN A 32 -12.35 -10.80 -9.83
C ASN A 32 -12.17 -12.24 -9.28
N THR A 33 -11.55 -12.36 -8.11
CA THR A 33 -11.27 -13.65 -7.45
C THR A 33 -12.53 -14.48 -7.17
N TYR A 34 -13.70 -13.84 -7.05
CA TYR A 34 -14.99 -14.53 -6.85
C TYR A 34 -15.70 -14.92 -8.14
N GLY A 35 -15.10 -14.66 -9.30
CA GLY A 35 -15.71 -14.95 -10.61
C GLY A 35 -16.72 -13.91 -11.10
N TYR A 36 -16.86 -12.77 -10.41
CA TYR A 36 -17.72 -11.70 -10.89
C TYR A 36 -16.99 -10.88 -11.97
N PRO A 37 -17.65 -10.59 -13.10
CA PRO A 37 -17.07 -9.74 -14.14
C PRO A 37 -16.65 -8.39 -13.59
N ILE A 38 -15.46 -7.95 -13.93
CA ILE A 38 -15.01 -6.60 -13.59
C ILE A 38 -15.49 -5.61 -14.65
N LYS A 39 -15.97 -4.44 -14.21
CA LYS A 39 -16.24 -3.33 -15.12
C LYS A 39 -14.93 -2.63 -15.44
N LYS A 40 -14.74 -2.26 -16.70
CA LYS A 40 -13.59 -1.42 -17.07
C LYS A 40 -13.65 -0.11 -16.27
N PRO A 41 -12.63 0.19 -15.48
CA PRO A 41 -12.60 1.43 -14.72
C PRO A 41 -12.36 2.63 -15.64
N GLU A 42 -12.85 3.79 -15.23
CA GLU A 42 -12.30 5.04 -15.74
C GLU A 42 -10.88 5.18 -15.23
N VAL A 43 -9.94 5.51 -16.10
CA VAL A 43 -8.52 5.71 -15.80
C VAL A 43 -8.14 7.13 -16.17
N LYS A 44 -7.49 7.83 -15.23
CA LYS A 44 -6.89 9.15 -15.46
C LYS A 44 -5.43 9.12 -15.04
N GLU A 45 -4.62 9.95 -15.66
CA GLU A 45 -3.27 10.25 -15.21
C GLU A 45 -3.30 11.53 -14.38
N GLY A 46 -2.69 11.48 -13.20
CA GLY A 46 -2.55 12.60 -12.27
C GLY A 46 -1.08 12.86 -11.95
N SER A 47 -0.87 13.82 -11.06
CA SER A 47 0.46 14.14 -10.52
C SER A 47 0.34 14.39 -9.00
N ILE A 48 1.49 14.43 -8.32
CA ILE A 48 1.54 14.70 -6.88
C ILE A 48 1.05 16.11 -6.53
N GLU A 49 1.10 17.06 -7.46
CA GLU A 49 0.61 18.44 -7.28
C GLU A 49 -0.92 18.53 -7.40
N ASN A 50 -1.54 17.56 -8.09
CA ASN A 50 -2.99 17.59 -8.35
C ASN A 50 -3.61 16.21 -8.16
N ILE A 51 -3.86 15.83 -6.89
CA ILE A 51 -4.53 14.59 -6.55
C ILE A 51 -6.05 14.77 -6.66
N GLU A 52 -6.68 13.95 -7.49
CA GLU A 52 -8.14 13.85 -7.59
C GLU A 52 -8.68 12.68 -6.76
N ASP A 53 -9.98 12.74 -6.42
CA ASP A 53 -10.66 11.63 -5.74
C ASP A 53 -10.64 10.36 -6.61
N ALA A 54 -10.04 9.31 -6.10
CA ALA A 54 -10.01 8.00 -6.75
C ALA A 54 -10.20 6.88 -5.72
N LYS A 55 -10.78 5.78 -6.17
CA LYS A 55 -10.86 4.58 -5.36
C LYS A 55 -9.53 3.82 -5.32
N ILE A 56 -8.76 3.94 -6.41
CA ILE A 56 -7.49 3.23 -6.58
C ILE A 56 -6.47 4.23 -7.13
N TYR A 57 -5.33 4.32 -6.46
CA TYR A 57 -4.17 5.05 -6.93
C TYR A 57 -3.09 4.03 -7.34
N LEU A 58 -2.53 4.19 -8.53
CA LEU A 58 -1.39 3.40 -8.98
C LEU A 58 -0.17 4.30 -9.01
N GLY A 59 0.75 4.02 -8.09
CA GLY A 59 1.95 4.80 -7.93
C GLY A 59 3.16 4.25 -8.66
N GLY A 60 4.22 5.04 -8.62
CA GLY A 60 5.58 4.62 -8.79
C GLY A 60 6.11 4.07 -7.47
N ASP A 61 6.92 4.85 -6.76
CA ASP A 61 7.40 4.51 -5.43
C ASP A 61 6.43 4.93 -4.30
N HIS A 62 6.77 4.62 -3.05
CA HIS A 62 5.91 4.85 -1.88
C HIS A 62 5.77 6.33 -1.51
N SER A 63 6.56 7.24 -2.08
CA SER A 63 6.46 8.68 -1.82
C SER A 63 5.09 9.25 -2.19
N ILE A 64 4.40 8.68 -3.20
CA ILE A 64 3.08 9.15 -3.62
C ILE A 64 2.04 9.07 -2.51
N THR A 65 2.22 8.14 -1.58
CA THR A 65 1.25 7.86 -0.50
C THR A 65 1.12 9.05 0.46
N TYR A 66 2.17 9.85 0.64
CA TYR A 66 2.05 11.11 1.36
C TYR A 66 0.95 12.00 0.78
N TYR A 67 0.94 12.19 -0.53
CA TYR A 67 0.02 13.10 -1.21
C TYR A 67 -1.41 12.55 -1.28
N THR A 68 -1.54 11.26 -1.54
CA THR A 68 -2.85 10.60 -1.66
C THR A 68 -3.54 10.46 -0.31
N VAL A 69 -2.80 10.15 0.77
CA VAL A 69 -3.34 10.12 2.13
C VAL A 69 -3.69 11.53 2.62
N LYS A 70 -2.85 12.52 2.34
CA LYS A 70 -3.15 13.93 2.66
C LYS A 70 -4.45 14.39 1.97
N HIS A 71 -4.67 13.98 0.73
CA HIS A 71 -5.92 14.23 0.02
C HIS A 71 -7.09 13.47 0.64
N PHE A 72 -6.94 12.17 0.93
CA PHE A 72 -7.96 11.35 1.57
C PHE A 72 -8.41 11.92 2.91
N LYS A 73 -7.50 12.36 3.76
CA LYS A 73 -7.80 12.88 5.11
C LYS A 73 -8.61 14.17 5.09
N LYS A 74 -8.52 15.00 4.04
CA LYS A 74 -9.35 16.20 3.89
C LYS A 74 -10.84 15.87 3.85
N ASN A 75 -11.19 14.76 3.20
CA ASN A 75 -12.57 14.32 3.01
C ASN A 75 -13.00 13.25 4.04
N ASN A 76 -12.04 12.69 4.78
CA ASN A 76 -12.24 11.57 5.70
C ASN A 76 -11.50 11.83 7.02
N PRO A 77 -11.88 12.83 7.83
CA PRO A 77 -11.15 13.19 9.04
C PRO A 77 -11.06 12.05 10.06
N ASN A 78 -12.10 11.19 10.17
CA ASN A 78 -12.09 9.98 10.99
C ASN A 78 -11.74 8.74 10.14
N GLY A 79 -10.68 8.84 9.34
CA GLY A 79 -10.22 7.77 8.47
C GLY A 79 -9.01 7.04 9.04
N ALA A 80 -9.03 5.69 9.03
CA ALA A 80 -7.87 4.86 9.34
C ALA A 80 -6.95 4.71 8.14
N PHE A 81 -5.66 4.52 8.43
CA PHE A 81 -4.62 4.22 7.46
C PHE A 81 -3.98 2.87 7.78
N ILE A 82 -4.05 1.94 6.82
CA ILE A 82 -3.44 0.62 6.91
C ILE A 82 -2.36 0.53 5.85
N VAL A 83 -1.16 0.11 6.27
CA VAL A 83 -0.02 -0.12 5.38
C VAL A 83 0.36 -1.60 5.40
N PHE A 84 0.53 -2.19 4.25
CA PHE A 84 1.16 -3.49 4.04
C PHE A 84 2.54 -3.25 3.44
N ASP A 85 3.61 -3.52 4.21
CA ASP A 85 4.97 -3.11 3.88
C ASP A 85 6.02 -3.92 4.65
N ALA A 86 7.15 -4.19 4.03
CA ALA A 86 8.33 -4.75 4.71
C ALA A 86 9.04 -3.73 5.58
N HIS A 87 8.87 -2.45 5.30
CA HIS A 87 9.59 -1.32 5.90
C HIS A 87 8.69 -0.47 6.80
N PRO A 88 9.25 0.28 7.75
CA PRO A 88 8.48 1.21 8.59
C PRO A 88 8.24 2.58 7.97
N ASP A 89 9.04 3.00 7.02
CA ASP A 89 8.99 4.27 6.28
C ASP A 89 8.90 5.54 7.15
N VAL A 90 9.77 5.57 8.16
CA VAL A 90 9.96 6.71 9.06
C VAL A 90 11.43 7.09 9.23
N PHE A 91 12.28 6.67 8.28
CA PHE A 91 13.72 6.86 8.33
C PHE A 91 14.07 8.25 7.93
N GLN A 92 13.93 9.26 8.19
CA GLN A 92 14.27 10.63 7.72
C GLN A 92 15.50 10.68 6.79
N ALA A 93 15.23 10.49 5.51
CA ALA A 93 16.25 10.52 4.48
C ALA A 93 16.43 11.94 3.90
N PHE A 94 15.34 12.70 3.73
CA PHE A 94 15.31 13.99 3.04
C PHE A 94 14.48 15.04 3.80
N ASP A 95 14.51 16.29 3.31
CA ASP A 95 13.67 17.39 3.80
C ASP A 95 12.30 17.45 3.08
N TYR A 96 11.98 16.43 2.29
CA TYR A 96 10.70 16.24 1.59
C TYR A 96 10.26 14.78 1.70
N PRO A 97 8.95 14.48 1.60
CA PRO A 97 8.45 13.12 1.69
C PRO A 97 9.03 12.22 0.58
N SER A 98 9.73 11.18 0.99
CA SER A 98 10.31 10.15 0.12
C SER A 98 9.65 8.78 0.37
N HIS A 99 10.03 7.77 -0.42
CA HIS A 99 9.56 6.40 -0.20
C HIS A 99 9.99 5.83 1.17
N GLN A 100 11.06 6.35 1.80
CA GLN A 100 11.59 5.87 3.08
C GLN A 100 11.04 6.60 4.30
N ASP A 101 10.30 7.71 4.15
CA ASP A 101 9.91 8.55 5.28
C ASP A 101 8.55 9.25 5.13
N TYR A 102 7.78 8.95 4.09
CA TYR A 102 6.47 9.56 3.85
C TYR A 102 5.53 9.45 5.06
N LEU A 103 5.58 8.33 5.79
CA LEU A 103 4.74 8.11 6.97
C LEU A 103 5.14 9.03 8.12
N LYS A 104 6.44 9.29 8.28
CA LYS A 104 6.92 10.24 9.28
C LYS A 104 6.38 11.66 9.01
N PHE A 105 6.43 12.11 7.74
CA PHE A 105 5.88 13.41 7.36
C PHE A 105 4.38 13.51 7.63
N LEU A 106 3.60 12.48 7.31
CA LEU A 106 2.16 12.44 7.60
C LEU A 106 1.86 12.60 9.09
N ILE A 107 2.70 12.01 9.96
CA ILE A 107 2.53 12.09 11.42
C ILE A 107 3.01 13.46 11.95
N GLU A 108 4.17 13.92 11.56
CA GLU A 108 4.76 15.15 12.10
C GLU A 108 4.05 16.42 11.62
N GLU A 109 3.43 16.39 10.44
CA GLU A 109 2.52 17.44 9.96
C GLU A 109 1.10 17.36 10.56
N GLY A 110 0.81 16.35 11.39
CA GLY A 110 -0.51 16.18 12.01
C GLY A 110 -1.62 15.79 11.03
N ILE A 111 -1.25 15.23 9.86
CA ILE A 111 -2.22 14.72 8.87
C ILE A 111 -2.82 13.41 9.37
N LEU A 112 -1.99 12.56 9.97
CA LEU A 112 -2.37 11.33 10.64
C LEU A 112 -1.94 11.37 12.11
N SER A 113 -2.83 10.92 12.99
CA SER A 113 -2.48 10.59 14.37
C SER A 113 -1.99 9.13 14.45
N PRO A 114 -1.00 8.82 15.31
CA PRO A 114 -0.49 7.45 15.45
C PRO A 114 -1.58 6.39 15.72
N GLU A 115 -2.64 6.77 16.46
CA GLU A 115 -3.77 5.90 16.76
C GLU A 115 -4.71 5.62 15.55
N GLU A 116 -4.47 6.23 14.41
CA GLU A 116 -5.18 5.98 13.15
C GLU A 116 -4.43 5.00 12.25
N ILE A 117 -3.19 4.63 12.62
CA ILE A 117 -2.26 3.90 11.76
C ILE A 117 -2.11 2.45 12.23
N VAL A 118 -2.08 1.54 11.26
CA VAL A 118 -1.64 0.15 11.44
C VAL A 118 -0.69 -0.23 10.31
N VAL A 119 0.50 -0.71 10.65
CA VAL A 119 1.46 -1.23 9.67
C VAL A 119 1.62 -2.75 9.83
N VAL A 120 1.56 -3.47 8.73
CA VAL A 120 1.59 -4.93 8.69
C VAL A 120 2.75 -5.39 7.81
N GLY A 121 3.64 -6.21 8.36
CA GLY A 121 4.65 -6.88 7.56
C GLY A 121 6.10 -6.50 7.84
N ILE A 122 6.32 -5.51 8.68
CA ILE A 122 7.68 -5.00 8.97
C ILE A 122 8.64 -6.16 9.26
N ARG A 123 9.72 -6.25 8.49
CA ARG A 123 10.77 -7.26 8.65
C ARG A 123 12.18 -6.75 8.32
N ALA A 124 12.29 -5.58 7.70
CA ALA A 124 13.56 -4.91 7.38
C ALA A 124 13.68 -3.50 8.01
N PRO A 125 13.43 -3.33 9.33
CA PRO A 125 13.48 -2.02 9.93
C PRO A 125 14.91 -1.59 10.28
N HIS A 126 15.20 -0.30 10.15
CA HIS A 126 16.36 0.28 10.83
C HIS A 126 16.05 0.49 12.32
N PRO A 127 17.03 0.34 13.24
CA PRO A 127 16.78 0.50 14.68
C PRO A 127 16.16 1.83 15.11
N SER A 128 16.48 2.93 14.41
CA SER A 128 15.88 4.24 14.68
C SER A 128 14.38 4.29 14.37
N GLU A 129 13.92 3.56 13.37
CA GLU A 129 12.52 3.49 12.98
C GLU A 129 11.69 2.75 14.01
N ILE A 130 12.19 1.61 14.52
CA ILE A 130 11.52 0.89 15.61
C ILE A 130 11.47 1.74 16.89
N LYS A 131 12.51 2.53 17.13
CA LYS A 131 12.50 3.49 18.26
C LYS A 131 11.38 4.53 18.06
N TYR A 132 11.28 5.12 16.86
CA TYR A 132 10.23 6.08 16.51
C TYR A 132 8.82 5.47 16.68
N TYR A 133 8.58 4.26 16.19
CA TYR A 133 7.31 3.55 16.35
C TYR A 133 6.90 3.37 17.81
N LYS A 134 7.87 3.02 18.67
CA LYS A 134 7.64 2.88 20.12
C LYS A 134 7.37 4.23 20.80
N GLU A 135 8.12 5.26 20.45
CA GLU A 135 7.95 6.61 21.01
C GLU A 135 6.60 7.24 20.62
N LYS A 136 6.14 6.97 19.41
CA LYS A 136 4.85 7.45 18.89
C LYS A 136 3.67 6.50 19.18
N GLU A 137 3.93 5.34 19.75
CA GLU A 137 2.92 4.30 20.02
C GLU A 137 2.17 3.83 18.76
N ILE A 138 2.87 3.81 17.59
CA ILE A 138 2.30 3.34 16.33
C ILE A 138 2.06 1.85 16.40
N LYS A 139 0.85 1.41 16.02
CA LYS A 139 0.50 0.01 16.00
C LYS A 139 1.08 -0.69 14.77
N TYR A 140 1.82 -1.77 14.98
CA TYR A 140 2.39 -2.57 13.90
C TYR A 140 2.42 -4.05 14.20
N TYR A 141 2.42 -4.87 13.15
CA TYR A 141 2.48 -6.33 13.19
C TYR A 141 3.69 -6.79 12.36
N PRO A 142 4.83 -7.06 13.02
CA PRO A 142 6.06 -7.46 12.34
C PRO A 142 6.04 -8.93 11.95
N PHE A 143 6.84 -9.31 10.93
CA PHE A 143 6.97 -10.70 10.47
C PHE A 143 8.19 -11.42 11.05
N TYR A 144 8.70 -10.99 12.17
CA TYR A 144 9.66 -11.80 12.92
C TYR A 144 8.93 -12.60 14.00
N GLY A 145 9.18 -13.91 14.01
CA GLY A 145 8.48 -14.84 14.89
C GLY A 145 7.19 -15.39 14.28
N TYR A 146 6.38 -16.02 15.11
CA TYR A 146 5.09 -16.58 14.68
C TYR A 146 4.02 -15.49 14.66
N MET A 147 3.51 -15.21 13.48
CA MET A 147 2.35 -14.32 13.31
C MET A 147 1.13 -15.15 12.93
N PRO A 148 0.18 -15.31 13.84
CA PRO A 148 -1.08 -15.99 13.52
C PRO A 148 -1.91 -15.11 12.57
N LEU A 149 -1.96 -15.47 11.30
CA LEU A 149 -2.62 -14.71 10.24
C LEU A 149 -4.07 -14.30 10.61
N ILE A 150 -4.84 -15.26 11.15
CA ILE A 150 -6.25 -15.05 11.51
C ILE A 150 -6.35 -14.05 12.66
N ASP A 151 -5.60 -14.28 13.73
CA ASP A 151 -5.65 -13.45 14.95
C ASP A 151 -5.20 -12.01 14.65
N THR A 152 -4.17 -11.86 13.82
CA THR A 152 -3.70 -10.54 13.37
C THR A 152 -4.77 -9.83 12.56
N CYS A 153 -5.39 -10.54 11.61
CA CYS A 153 -6.47 -9.96 10.82
C CYS A 153 -7.66 -9.56 11.70
N ASP A 154 -8.05 -10.38 12.67
CA ASP A 154 -9.15 -10.08 13.59
C ASP A 154 -8.82 -8.89 14.50
N ALA A 155 -7.58 -8.76 14.96
CA ALA A 155 -7.13 -7.61 15.74
C ALA A 155 -7.17 -6.31 14.91
N ILE A 156 -6.80 -6.37 13.62
CA ILE A 156 -6.91 -5.23 12.70
C ILE A 156 -8.40 -4.90 12.46
N MET A 157 -9.24 -5.90 12.21
CA MET A 157 -10.67 -5.69 12.03
C MET A 157 -11.34 -5.04 13.25
N GLU A 158 -10.93 -5.43 14.47
CA GLU A 158 -11.42 -4.81 15.71
C GLU A 158 -10.95 -3.37 15.84
N PHE A 159 -9.65 -3.11 15.56
CA PHE A 159 -9.10 -1.74 15.53
C PHE A 159 -9.89 -0.81 14.60
N LEU A 160 -10.32 -1.32 13.44
CA LEU A 160 -11.03 -0.54 12.42
C LEU A 160 -12.49 -0.19 12.77
N ARG A 161 -13.06 -0.79 13.81
CA ARG A 161 -14.49 -0.55 14.17
C ARG A 161 -14.78 0.92 14.47
N LYS A 162 -13.85 1.61 15.09
CA LYS A 162 -13.99 3.00 15.53
C LYS A 162 -13.90 4.04 14.40
N PHE A 163 -13.47 3.65 13.19
CA PHE A 163 -13.28 4.53 12.07
C PHE A 163 -14.43 4.43 11.04
N ASP A 164 -14.70 5.52 10.33
CA ASP A 164 -15.78 5.60 9.35
C ASP A 164 -15.32 5.26 7.93
N SER A 165 -14.03 5.42 7.68
CA SER A 165 -13.38 5.19 6.39
C SER A 165 -12.00 4.59 6.56
N ILE A 166 -11.51 3.90 5.54
CA ILE A 166 -10.22 3.23 5.52
C ILE A 166 -9.50 3.58 4.22
N TYR A 167 -8.24 3.95 4.34
CA TYR A 167 -7.25 3.97 3.27
C TYR A 167 -6.32 2.77 3.45
N ILE A 168 -6.03 2.05 2.36
CA ILE A 168 -5.07 0.93 2.36
C ILE A 168 -3.91 1.29 1.44
N SER A 169 -2.68 1.28 1.95
CA SER A 169 -1.48 1.33 1.14
C SER A 169 -0.89 -0.08 1.01
N ILE A 170 -0.54 -0.46 -0.21
CA ILE A 170 0.02 -1.78 -0.52
C ILE A 170 1.35 -1.56 -1.22
N ASP A 171 2.43 -1.63 -0.44
CA ASP A 171 3.75 -1.84 -0.99
C ASP A 171 3.85 -3.29 -1.47
N MET A 172 4.30 -3.48 -2.71
CA MET A 172 4.39 -4.84 -3.27
C MET A 172 5.52 -5.67 -2.67
N ASP A 173 6.44 -5.05 -1.93
CA ASP A 173 7.47 -5.75 -1.18
C ASP A 173 6.96 -6.43 0.10
N ILE A 174 5.71 -6.15 0.53
CA ILE A 174 5.03 -6.95 1.57
C ILE A 174 5.05 -8.43 1.23
N LEU A 175 5.01 -8.76 -0.04
CA LEU A 175 5.06 -10.14 -0.51
C LEU A 175 6.48 -10.69 -0.44
N ASP A 176 6.57 -12.00 -0.18
CA ASP A 176 7.84 -12.70 -0.35
C ASP A 176 8.29 -12.62 -1.81
N PRO A 177 9.61 -12.46 -2.09
CA PRO A 177 10.16 -12.33 -3.44
C PRO A 177 9.80 -13.48 -4.40
N VAL A 178 9.42 -14.63 -3.88
CA VAL A 178 8.89 -15.74 -4.69
C VAL A 178 7.56 -15.37 -5.37
N TYR A 179 6.77 -14.49 -4.78
CA TYR A 179 5.47 -14.04 -5.28
C TYR A 179 5.51 -12.65 -5.93
N ALA A 180 6.47 -11.81 -5.54
CA ALA A 180 6.65 -10.47 -6.07
C ALA A 180 8.14 -10.12 -6.21
N PRO A 181 8.85 -10.68 -7.21
CA PRO A 181 10.26 -10.38 -7.43
C PRO A 181 10.50 -8.96 -7.97
N GLY A 182 9.49 -8.35 -8.59
CA GLY A 182 9.58 -7.04 -9.25
C GLY A 182 9.37 -5.88 -8.29
N VAL A 183 10.24 -5.77 -7.29
CA VAL A 183 10.30 -4.65 -6.34
C VAL A 183 11.73 -4.10 -6.28
N SER A 184 11.91 -2.90 -5.75
CA SER A 184 13.24 -2.29 -5.65
C SER A 184 14.04 -2.87 -4.48
N TYR A 185 13.39 -3.04 -3.33
CA TYR A 185 13.96 -3.66 -2.15
C TYR A 185 13.39 -5.07 -1.99
N VAL A 186 14.25 -6.06 -2.13
CA VAL A 186 13.84 -7.47 -2.12
C VAL A 186 14.04 -8.04 -0.71
N GLU A 187 12.95 -8.15 0.04
CA GLU A 187 12.97 -8.60 1.43
C GLU A 187 12.37 -10.01 1.57
N PRO A 188 13.17 -11.03 1.91
CA PRO A 188 12.66 -12.38 2.16
C PRO A 188 11.75 -12.47 3.38
N ASN A 189 11.01 -13.60 3.48
CA ASN A 189 10.10 -13.88 4.60
C ASN A 189 8.87 -12.95 4.63
N GLY A 190 8.37 -12.57 3.44
CA GLY A 190 7.14 -11.82 3.28
C GLY A 190 5.88 -12.68 3.28
N LEU A 191 4.74 -12.05 3.04
CA LEU A 191 3.48 -12.77 2.83
C LEU A 191 3.51 -13.59 1.54
N THR A 192 2.84 -14.74 1.57
CA THR A 192 2.39 -15.34 0.33
C THR A 192 1.30 -14.47 -0.31
N SER A 193 1.12 -14.54 -1.63
CA SER A 193 0.01 -13.84 -2.27
C SER A 193 -1.34 -14.24 -1.68
N ARG A 194 -1.53 -15.52 -1.30
CA ARG A 194 -2.76 -16.01 -0.66
C ARG A 194 -3.05 -15.32 0.67
N GLU A 195 -2.05 -15.08 1.49
CA GLU A 195 -2.19 -14.41 2.78
C GLU A 195 -2.55 -12.93 2.62
N LEU A 196 -1.90 -12.23 1.69
CA LEU A 196 -2.27 -10.86 1.36
C LEU A 196 -3.73 -10.76 0.88
N PHE A 197 -4.13 -11.63 -0.06
CA PHE A 197 -5.52 -11.68 -0.52
C PHE A 197 -6.50 -12.00 0.61
N TYR A 198 -6.13 -12.84 1.57
CA TYR A 198 -6.96 -13.10 2.76
C TYR A 198 -7.19 -11.82 3.58
N PHE A 199 -6.13 -11.04 3.88
CA PHE A 199 -6.27 -9.75 4.56
C PHE A 199 -7.18 -8.81 3.79
N LEU A 200 -6.92 -8.61 2.50
CA LEU A 200 -7.68 -7.68 1.67
C LEU A 200 -9.17 -8.06 1.57
N GLN A 201 -9.47 -9.34 1.43
CA GLN A 201 -10.84 -9.85 1.39
C GLN A 201 -11.58 -9.66 2.73
N ARG A 202 -10.88 -9.81 3.86
CA ARG A 202 -11.44 -9.54 5.18
C ARG A 202 -11.71 -8.04 5.37
N LEU A 203 -10.75 -7.19 5.01
CA LEU A 203 -10.90 -5.73 5.07
C LEU A 203 -12.05 -5.23 4.19
N LYS A 204 -12.24 -5.80 3.02
CA LYS A 204 -13.37 -5.48 2.13
C LYS A 204 -14.72 -5.67 2.78
N LYS A 205 -14.89 -6.64 3.67
CA LYS A 205 -16.14 -6.90 4.40
C LYS A 205 -16.55 -5.77 5.35
N THR A 206 -15.63 -4.86 5.69
CA THR A 206 -15.98 -3.67 6.50
C THR A 206 -16.90 -2.71 5.76
N ASN A 207 -16.87 -2.71 4.43
CA ASN A 207 -17.52 -1.73 3.55
C ASN A 207 -17.08 -0.27 3.81
N LYS A 208 -15.93 -0.07 4.47
CA LYS A 208 -15.39 1.25 4.85
C LYS A 208 -14.22 1.69 3.97
N ILE A 209 -13.69 0.83 3.09
CA ILE A 209 -12.55 1.18 2.23
C ILE A 209 -13.00 2.21 1.21
N LYS A 210 -12.42 3.40 1.30
CA LYS A 210 -12.70 4.53 0.40
C LYS A 210 -11.64 4.66 -0.68
N ALA A 211 -10.38 4.37 -0.33
CA ALA A 211 -9.28 4.43 -1.26
C ALA A 211 -8.22 3.37 -0.93
N LEU A 212 -7.44 3.01 -1.93
CA LEU A 212 -6.21 2.24 -1.78
C LEU A 212 -5.17 2.70 -2.79
N ASP A 213 -3.90 2.51 -2.45
CA ASP A 213 -2.83 2.58 -3.43
C ASP A 213 -2.07 1.25 -3.58
N VAL A 214 -1.39 1.11 -4.71
CA VAL A 214 -0.43 0.03 -4.99
C VAL A 214 0.84 0.69 -5.50
N VAL A 215 1.95 0.42 -4.83
CA VAL A 215 3.23 1.09 -5.03
C VAL A 215 4.40 0.11 -5.07
N GLU A 216 5.59 0.61 -5.38
CA GLU A 216 6.89 -0.09 -5.36
C GLU A 216 7.01 -1.26 -6.34
N VAL A 217 6.11 -1.38 -7.33
CA VAL A 217 6.39 -2.29 -8.44
C VAL A 217 7.55 -1.74 -9.26
N ASN A 218 8.65 -2.49 -9.33
CA ASN A 218 9.79 -2.19 -10.20
C ASN A 218 9.78 -3.15 -11.40
N PRO A 219 9.37 -2.69 -12.59
CA PRO A 219 9.27 -3.57 -13.76
C PRO A 219 10.60 -4.11 -14.26
N GLU A 220 11.72 -3.44 -13.99
CA GLU A 220 13.06 -3.91 -14.41
C GLU A 220 13.48 -5.17 -13.65
N ASN A 221 12.97 -5.35 -12.43
CA ASN A 221 13.23 -6.54 -11.61
C ASN A 221 12.14 -7.61 -11.79
N ASP A 222 11.03 -7.32 -12.50
CA ASP A 222 9.88 -8.21 -12.56
C ASP A 222 10.11 -9.39 -13.52
N ILE A 223 9.98 -10.60 -13.00
CA ILE A 223 10.17 -11.85 -13.75
C ILE A 223 8.82 -12.29 -14.33
N ASN A 224 8.72 -12.37 -15.66
CA ASN A 224 7.50 -12.79 -16.37
C ASN A 224 6.24 -12.00 -15.98
N ASN A 225 6.40 -10.76 -15.56
CA ASN A 225 5.35 -9.88 -15.05
C ASN A 225 4.58 -10.46 -13.84
N ILE A 226 5.21 -11.25 -12.98
CA ILE A 226 4.54 -11.88 -11.83
C ILE A 226 4.05 -10.82 -10.86
N THR A 227 4.91 -9.86 -10.50
CA THR A 227 4.58 -8.76 -9.58
C THR A 227 3.50 -7.86 -10.18
N THR A 228 3.69 -7.43 -11.41
CA THR A 228 2.72 -6.60 -12.15
C THR A 228 1.36 -7.28 -12.28
N LYS A 229 1.31 -8.59 -12.56
CA LYS A 229 0.06 -9.37 -12.59
C LYS A 229 -0.60 -9.50 -11.22
N THR A 230 0.21 -9.67 -10.17
CA THR A 230 -0.31 -9.73 -8.80
C THR A 230 -0.95 -8.40 -8.40
N ALA A 231 -0.28 -7.28 -8.68
CA ALA A 231 -0.84 -5.94 -8.49
C ALA A 231 -2.15 -5.75 -9.27
N ALA A 232 -2.18 -6.13 -10.55
CA ALA A 232 -3.39 -6.07 -11.37
C ALA A 232 -4.53 -6.94 -10.80
N ARG A 233 -4.22 -8.11 -10.24
CA ARG A 233 -5.22 -8.99 -9.61
C ARG A 233 -5.78 -8.38 -8.32
N ILE A 234 -4.94 -7.74 -7.50
CA ILE A 234 -5.39 -6.98 -6.33
C ILE A 234 -6.40 -5.92 -6.76
N ILE A 235 -6.05 -5.11 -7.78
CA ILE A 235 -6.94 -4.06 -8.30
C ILE A 235 -8.27 -4.63 -8.79
N ALA A 236 -8.24 -5.74 -9.54
CA ALA A 236 -9.45 -6.40 -10.05
C ALA A 236 -10.43 -6.81 -8.93
N ASP A 237 -9.92 -7.15 -7.76
CA ASP A 237 -10.76 -7.49 -6.60
C ASP A 237 -11.44 -6.26 -5.96
N PHE A 238 -10.95 -5.04 -6.24
CA PHE A 238 -11.51 -3.80 -5.73
C PHE A 238 -12.37 -3.02 -6.75
N LEU A 239 -12.40 -3.48 -7.98
CA LEU A 239 -13.32 -2.97 -9.00
C LEU A 239 -14.71 -3.59 -8.89
#